data_1a441758c169325279ee32b6c02a42a2
#
_entry.id   1a441758c169325279ee32b6c02a42a2
#
_cell.length_a   1.000
_cell.length_b   1.000
_cell.length_c   1.000
_cell.angle_alpha   90.00
_cell.angle_beta   90.00
_cell.angle_gamma   90.00
#
_symmetry.space_group_name_H-M   'P 1'
#
loop_
_entity.id
_entity.type
_entity.pdbx_description
1 polymer ?
#
loop_
_entity_poly.entity_id
_entity_poly.type
_entity_poly.pdbx_seq_one_letter_code
_entity_poly.pdbx_strand_id
1 'polypeptide(L)'
;MCWRSNDTVIKKIAERDFYVYKIGKIVWNNIFISDIRGYNHAPKCPNRIVPLVPYNLCVNSYIIDRGYHSYKWIALEDTYPNERCLCLGNYNSALKKNISLYKGCCIATFIVPEGAEYFENKYGHIVSSEIIYTGKYLRISNFSK
;
A
#
# COMPACT_ATOMS: atom_id res chain seq x y z
N MET A 1 -0.39 10.54 -4.31
CA MET A 1 -1.40 10.43 -3.25
C MET A 1 -0.74 10.40 -1.90
N CYS A 2 -1.27 11.16 -0.98
CA CYS A 2 -0.75 11.20 0.39
C CYS A 2 -1.61 10.35 1.31
N TRP A 3 -0.98 9.80 2.34
CA TRP A 3 -1.73 9.17 3.42
C TRP A 3 -2.49 10.25 4.18
N ARG A 4 -3.74 9.99 4.47
CA ARG A 4 -4.61 10.95 5.16
C ARG A 4 -5.35 10.31 6.32
N SER A 5 -5.56 11.07 7.37
CA SER A 5 -6.40 10.65 8.48
C SER A 5 -7.17 11.85 9.03
N ASN A 6 -8.44 11.62 9.33
CA ASN A 6 -9.27 12.62 10.00
C ASN A 6 -9.32 12.35 11.51
N ASP A 7 -8.63 11.34 11.97
CA ASP A 7 -8.58 10.97 13.37
C ASP A 7 -7.21 11.31 13.95
N THR A 8 -7.05 11.09 15.24
CA THR A 8 -5.76 11.24 15.88
C THR A 8 -4.72 10.38 15.20
N VAL A 9 -3.58 10.98 14.93
CA VAL A 9 -2.48 10.29 14.25
C VAL A 9 -1.56 9.69 15.30
N ILE A 10 -1.49 8.37 15.34
CA ILE A 10 -0.67 7.65 16.31
C ILE A 10 0.41 6.89 15.57
N LYS A 11 1.65 7.18 15.87
CA LYS A 11 2.78 6.45 15.32
C LYS A 11 2.84 5.09 15.97
N LYS A 12 2.93 4.06 15.16
CA LYS A 12 3.06 2.68 15.60
C LYS A 12 4.42 2.14 15.22
N ILE A 13 4.86 1.15 15.97
CA ILE A 13 6.08 0.39 15.66
C ILE A 13 5.64 -1.05 15.39
N ALA A 14 6.09 -1.60 14.29
CA ALA A 14 5.73 -2.96 13.93
C ALA A 14 6.31 -3.94 14.96
N GLU A 15 5.44 -4.66 15.65
CA GLU A 15 5.85 -5.65 16.65
C GLU A 15 6.38 -6.92 16.01
N ARG A 16 6.00 -7.15 14.76
CA ARG A 16 6.44 -8.27 13.94
C ARG A 16 6.30 -7.87 12.49
N ASP A 17 6.90 -8.65 11.60
CA ASP A 17 6.69 -8.47 10.17
C ASP A 17 5.21 -8.65 9.86
N PHE A 18 4.67 -7.80 9.00
CA PHE A 18 3.29 -8.01 8.53
C PHE A 18 3.18 -7.67 7.05
N TYR A 19 2.21 -8.31 6.40
CA TYR A 19 2.02 -8.16 4.96
C TYR A 19 1.18 -6.95 4.63
N VAL A 20 1.58 -6.28 3.55
CA VAL A 20 0.84 -5.17 2.95
C VAL A 20 0.92 -5.32 1.44
N TYR A 21 0.15 -4.52 0.73
CA TYR A 21 -0.01 -4.67 -0.70
C TYR A 21 0.15 -3.34 -1.40
N LYS A 22 0.73 -3.38 -2.61
CA LYS A 22 0.87 -2.20 -3.46
C LYS A 22 0.47 -2.57 -4.88
N ILE A 23 -0.07 -1.59 -5.59
CA ILE A 23 -0.36 -1.72 -7.01
C ILE A 23 0.76 -1.06 -7.78
N GLY A 24 1.23 -1.72 -8.81
CA GLY A 24 2.29 -1.19 -9.65
C GLY A 24 2.56 -2.13 -10.81
N LYS A 25 3.75 -2.02 -11.36
CA LYS A 25 4.16 -2.81 -12.52
C LYS A 25 5.37 -3.65 -12.17
N ILE A 26 5.44 -4.81 -12.80
CA ILE A 26 6.62 -5.67 -12.69
C ILE A 26 7.38 -5.53 -13.99
N VAL A 27 8.67 -5.22 -13.88
CA VAL A 27 9.57 -5.14 -15.02
C VAL A 27 10.63 -6.22 -14.90
N TRP A 28 11.56 -6.22 -15.86
CA TRP A 28 12.59 -7.23 -15.96
C TRP A 28 13.30 -7.46 -14.62
N ASN A 29 13.66 -8.72 -14.35
CA ASN A 29 14.26 -9.17 -13.10
C ASN A 29 13.33 -9.04 -11.88
N ASN A 30 12.02 -9.09 -12.13
CA ASN A 30 11.05 -9.03 -11.05
C ASN A 30 11.17 -7.76 -10.18
N ILE A 31 11.52 -6.65 -10.82
CA ILE A 31 11.54 -5.36 -10.14
C ILE A 31 10.13 -4.81 -10.12
N PHE A 32 9.67 -4.44 -8.94
CA PHE A 32 8.38 -3.79 -8.79
C PHE A 32 8.56 -2.27 -8.87
N ILE A 33 7.75 -1.63 -9.68
CA ILE A 33 7.70 -0.16 -9.77
C ILE A 33 6.34 0.28 -9.26
N SER A 34 6.37 1.06 -8.19
CA SER A 34 5.14 1.57 -7.60
C SER A 34 4.46 2.57 -8.52
N ASP A 35 3.14 2.50 -8.62
CA ASP A 35 2.36 3.50 -9.35
C ASP A 35 2.47 4.87 -8.71
N ILE A 36 2.67 4.88 -7.40
CA ILE A 36 2.79 6.12 -6.65
C ILE A 36 4.26 6.39 -6.44
N ARG A 37 4.74 7.54 -6.92
CA ARG A 37 6.12 8.01 -6.76
C ARG A 37 7.20 7.18 -7.46
N GLY A 38 6.82 6.12 -8.17
CA GLY A 38 7.77 5.37 -9.00
C GLY A 38 8.92 4.73 -8.26
N TYR A 39 8.77 4.42 -6.98
CA TYR A 39 9.81 3.70 -6.25
C TYR A 39 10.04 2.33 -6.86
N ASN A 40 11.30 1.96 -6.99
CA ASN A 40 11.70 0.65 -7.48
C ASN A 40 12.03 -0.26 -6.31
N HIS A 41 11.54 -1.50 -6.38
CA HIS A 41 11.78 -2.48 -5.34
C HIS A 41 12.26 -3.78 -5.94
N ALA A 42 13.49 -4.16 -5.59
CA ALA A 42 14.00 -5.48 -5.93
C ALA A 42 13.47 -6.50 -4.92
N PRO A 43 13.26 -7.76 -5.35
CA PRO A 43 12.75 -8.78 -4.44
C PRO A 43 13.66 -8.96 -3.23
N LYS A 44 13.07 -8.98 -2.04
CA LYS A 44 13.74 -9.26 -0.77
C LYS A 44 14.84 -8.27 -0.41
N CYS A 45 14.85 -7.12 -1.07
CA CYS A 45 15.85 -6.08 -0.79
C CYS A 45 15.17 -4.92 -0.08
N PRO A 46 15.66 -4.53 1.08
CA PRO A 46 15.09 -3.36 1.76
C PRO A 46 15.49 -2.09 1.02
N ASN A 47 14.59 -1.13 1.03
CA ASN A 47 14.88 0.21 0.56
C ASN A 47 15.37 1.03 1.76
N ARG A 48 15.84 2.24 1.48
CA ARG A 48 16.28 3.12 2.57
C ARG A 48 15.13 3.43 3.52
N ILE A 49 15.48 3.72 4.76
CA ILE A 49 14.53 4.16 5.77
C ILE A 49 14.12 5.60 5.48
N VAL A 50 12.82 5.86 5.46
CA VAL A 50 12.28 7.19 5.21
C VAL A 50 11.60 7.68 6.48
N PRO A 51 12.00 8.84 7.01
CA PRO A 51 11.34 9.42 8.18
C PRO A 51 9.89 9.77 7.86
N LEU A 52 9.00 9.50 8.79
CA LEU A 52 7.58 9.80 8.64
C LEU A 52 7.25 11.05 9.44
N VAL A 53 6.77 12.08 8.74
CA VAL A 53 6.45 13.37 9.36
C VAL A 53 5.00 13.73 9.03
N PRO A 54 4.09 13.61 10.00
CA PRO A 54 2.71 14.03 9.77
C PRO A 54 2.58 15.55 9.77
N TYR A 55 1.75 16.05 8.88
CA TYR A 55 1.39 17.45 8.80
C TYR A 55 -0.06 17.62 9.16
N ASN A 56 -0.35 18.62 9.96
CA ASN A 56 -1.72 18.99 10.27
C ASN A 56 -2.18 20.04 9.26
N LEU A 57 -3.11 19.67 8.39
CA LEU A 57 -3.64 20.59 7.39
C LEU A 57 -4.70 21.53 7.97
N CYS A 58 -5.53 20.98 8.83
CA CYS A 58 -6.57 21.72 9.52
C CYS A 58 -7.02 20.88 10.70
N VAL A 59 -7.99 21.35 11.45
CA VAL A 59 -8.49 20.63 12.62
C VAL A 59 -8.87 19.20 12.21
N ASN A 60 -8.29 18.23 12.90
CA ASN A 60 -8.54 16.80 12.68
C ASN A 60 -8.27 16.30 11.27
N SER A 61 -7.32 16.93 10.58
CA SER A 61 -6.92 16.47 9.25
C SER A 61 -5.41 16.45 9.15
N TYR A 62 -4.86 15.26 9.00
CA TYR A 62 -3.42 15.02 8.95
C TYR A 62 -3.06 14.31 7.66
N ILE A 63 -1.90 14.64 7.11
CA ILE A 63 -1.34 13.95 5.95
C ILE A 63 0.09 13.55 6.23
N ILE A 64 0.53 12.48 5.58
CA ILE A 64 1.93 12.08 5.51
C ILE A 64 2.25 11.90 4.04
N ASP A 65 3.21 12.67 3.56
CA ASP A 65 3.58 12.67 2.15
C ASP A 65 4.69 11.67 1.86
N ARG A 66 5.78 11.73 2.61
CA ARG A 66 6.91 10.85 2.42
C ARG A 66 6.71 9.56 3.19
N GLY A 67 7.21 8.48 2.61
CA GLY A 67 7.13 7.16 3.19
C GLY A 67 6.66 6.15 2.15
N TYR A 68 6.59 4.91 2.56
CA TYR A 68 6.15 3.84 1.67
C TYR A 68 4.67 3.60 1.89
N HIS A 69 3.87 3.98 0.89
CA HIS A 69 2.42 3.84 0.93
C HIS A 69 2.02 2.45 0.50
N SER A 70 1.18 1.82 1.28
CA SER A 70 0.70 0.49 1.01
C SER A 70 -0.69 0.31 1.60
N TYR A 71 -1.27 -0.85 1.41
CA TYR A 71 -2.63 -1.11 1.84
C TYR A 71 -2.68 -2.45 2.54
N LYS A 72 -3.44 -2.48 3.62
CA LYS A 72 -3.61 -3.69 4.40
C LYS A 72 -4.34 -4.77 3.61
N TRP A 73 -5.22 -4.34 2.71
CA TRP A 73 -5.94 -5.24 1.82
C TRP A 73 -6.33 -4.48 0.56
N ILE A 74 -6.69 -5.23 -0.49
CA ILE A 74 -7.15 -4.67 -1.77
C ILE A 74 -8.44 -5.38 -2.15
N ALA A 75 -9.50 -4.62 -2.38
CA ALA A 75 -10.76 -5.19 -2.80
C ALA A 75 -10.66 -5.64 -4.26
N LEU A 76 -10.99 -6.88 -4.48
CA LEU A 76 -11.12 -7.41 -5.81
C LEU A 76 -12.54 -7.17 -6.26
N GLU A 77 -12.62 -6.63 -7.43
CA GLU A 77 -13.82 -6.27 -8.13
C GLU A 77 -15.12 -6.84 -7.59
N ASP A 78 -15.67 -7.81 -8.28
CA ASP A 78 -17.00 -8.31 -7.97
C ASP A 78 -17.09 -9.18 -6.74
N THR A 79 -15.96 -9.44 -6.10
CA THR A 79 -15.97 -10.25 -4.90
C THR A 79 -16.12 -9.45 -3.64
N TYR A 80 -16.10 -8.13 -3.76
CA TYR A 80 -16.29 -7.28 -2.62
C TYR A 80 -17.75 -7.31 -2.15
N PRO A 81 -18.00 -7.28 -0.85
CA PRO A 81 -17.07 -7.26 0.28
C PRO A 81 -16.67 -8.66 0.76
N ASN A 82 -16.88 -9.63 -0.04
CA ASN A 82 -16.76 -11.02 0.35
C ASN A 82 -15.33 -11.49 0.43
N GLU A 83 -15.14 -12.72 0.04
CA GLU A 83 -13.82 -13.34 0.03
C GLU A 83 -12.91 -12.70 -0.98
N ARG A 84 -11.65 -13.05 -0.93
CA ARG A 84 -10.59 -12.56 -1.77
C ARG A 84 -10.36 -11.08 -1.63
N CYS A 85 -10.59 -10.59 -0.47
CA CYS A 85 -10.41 -9.19 -0.22
C CYS A 85 -8.97 -8.91 0.16
N LEU A 86 -8.21 -8.53 -0.83
CA LEU A 86 -7.01 -7.76 -0.64
C LEU A 86 -7.40 -6.35 -1.01
N CYS A 87 -7.92 -5.61 -0.12
CA CYS A 87 -8.53 -4.35 -0.48
C CYS A 87 -7.55 -3.23 -0.54
N LEU A 88 -7.68 -2.35 -1.47
CA LEU A 88 -7.13 -1.04 -1.29
C LEU A 88 -7.66 -0.54 0.02
N GLY A 89 -6.75 -0.22 0.91
CA GLY A 89 -7.13 0.13 2.23
C GLY A 89 -8.07 1.29 2.28
N ASN A 90 -7.75 2.32 1.61
CA ASN A 90 -8.67 3.41 1.44
C ASN A 90 -9.79 2.98 0.50
N TYR A 91 -10.39 1.84 0.80
CA TYR A 91 -11.37 1.32 -0.09
C TYR A 91 -12.44 2.37 -0.34
N ASN A 92 -12.64 2.62 -1.57
CA ASN A 92 -13.72 3.48 -1.99
C ASN A 92 -14.33 2.92 -3.25
N SER A 93 -15.54 3.34 -3.51
CA SER A 93 -16.24 2.84 -4.68
C SER A 93 -15.54 3.22 -5.98
N ALA A 94 -14.76 4.29 -5.96
CA ALA A 94 -14.05 4.69 -7.16
C ALA A 94 -13.02 3.65 -7.56
N LEU A 95 -12.24 3.15 -6.61
CA LEU A 95 -11.29 2.10 -6.92
C LEU A 95 -12.00 0.85 -7.41
N LYS A 96 -13.02 0.42 -6.69
CA LYS A 96 -13.78 -0.76 -7.08
C LYS A 96 -14.34 -0.64 -8.48
N LYS A 97 -14.86 0.53 -8.83
CA LYS A 97 -15.44 0.75 -10.15
C LYS A 97 -14.38 0.81 -11.24
N ASN A 98 -13.19 1.25 -10.89
CA ASN A 98 -12.16 1.56 -11.88
C ASN A 98 -11.00 0.57 -11.84
N ILE A 99 -11.22 -0.62 -11.30
CA ILE A 99 -10.16 -1.63 -11.24
C ILE A 99 -9.60 -1.92 -12.65
N SER A 100 -10.42 -1.79 -13.66
CA SER A 100 -10.00 -1.98 -15.05
C SER A 100 -8.93 -0.98 -15.49
N LEU A 101 -8.86 0.18 -14.85
CA LEU A 101 -7.82 1.15 -15.15
C LEU A 101 -6.44 0.66 -14.76
N TYR A 102 -6.38 -0.35 -13.89
CA TYR A 102 -5.14 -0.96 -13.46
C TYR A 102 -4.79 -2.21 -14.27
N LYS A 103 -5.53 -2.45 -15.34
CA LYS A 103 -5.27 -3.59 -16.20
C LYS A 103 -3.82 -3.53 -16.69
N GLY A 104 -3.12 -4.64 -16.57
CA GLY A 104 -1.70 -4.68 -16.87
C GLY A 104 -0.82 -4.37 -15.68
N CYS A 105 -1.40 -3.86 -14.60
CA CYS A 105 -0.69 -3.67 -13.35
C CYS A 105 -0.69 -4.97 -12.54
N CYS A 106 0.04 -4.95 -11.45
CA CYS A 106 0.16 -6.07 -10.53
C CYS A 106 -0.18 -5.62 -9.12
N ILE A 107 -0.67 -6.55 -8.33
CA ILE A 107 -0.78 -6.38 -6.89
C ILE A 107 0.36 -7.16 -6.28
N ALA A 108 1.31 -6.45 -5.69
CA ALA A 108 2.49 -7.07 -5.13
C ALA A 108 2.38 -7.15 -3.61
N THR A 109 2.92 -8.22 -3.07
CA THR A 109 2.96 -8.44 -1.62
C THR A 109 4.27 -7.90 -1.07
N PHE A 110 4.14 -7.09 -0.04
CA PHE A 110 5.26 -6.48 0.66
C PHE A 110 5.21 -6.84 2.14
N ILE A 111 6.32 -6.62 2.81
CA ILE A 111 6.41 -6.77 4.26
C ILE A 111 6.80 -5.43 4.85
N VAL A 112 6.07 -5.01 5.88
CA VAL A 112 6.53 -3.97 6.79
C VAL A 112 7.30 -4.71 7.87
N PRO A 113 8.63 -4.53 7.97
CA PRO A 113 9.43 -5.34 8.86
C PRO A 113 9.27 -4.94 10.31
N GLU A 114 9.53 -5.89 11.19
CA GLU A 114 9.54 -5.64 12.63
C GLU A 114 10.45 -4.44 12.94
N GLY A 115 9.99 -3.58 13.81
CA GLY A 115 10.72 -2.37 14.21
C GLY A 115 10.46 -1.16 13.35
N ALA A 116 9.80 -1.30 12.20
CA ALA A 116 9.52 -0.19 11.32
C ALA A 116 8.43 0.70 11.93
N GLU A 117 8.59 2.00 11.75
CA GLU A 117 7.54 2.96 12.12
C GLU A 117 6.48 2.97 11.04
N TYR A 118 5.23 3.09 11.43
CA TYR A 118 4.15 3.22 10.46
C TYR A 118 2.95 3.92 11.07
N PHE A 119 2.10 4.41 10.16
CA PHE A 119 0.79 4.96 10.50
C PHE A 119 -0.26 4.22 9.70
N GLU A 120 -1.39 4.00 10.30
CA GLU A 120 -2.51 3.34 9.65
C GLU A 120 -3.76 4.19 9.85
N ASN A 121 -4.52 4.43 8.79
CA ASN A 121 -5.79 5.10 8.91
C ASN A 121 -6.93 4.07 8.99
N LYS A 122 -8.13 4.55 9.22
CA LYS A 122 -9.29 3.68 9.39
C LYS A 122 -9.65 2.88 8.13
N TYR A 123 -9.08 3.26 7.00
CA TYR A 123 -9.33 2.56 5.73
C TYR A 123 -8.28 1.50 5.43
N GLY A 124 -7.34 1.29 6.33
CA GLY A 124 -6.26 0.32 6.11
C GLY A 124 -5.15 0.83 5.20
N HIS A 125 -5.12 2.12 4.91
CA HIS A 125 -4.01 2.71 4.17
C HIS A 125 -2.86 2.91 5.15
N ILE A 126 -1.71 2.36 4.81
CA ILE A 126 -0.53 2.37 5.67
C ILE A 126 0.58 3.18 5.00
N VAL A 127 1.26 3.98 5.79
CA VAL A 127 2.51 4.59 5.37
C VAL A 127 3.58 4.14 6.35
N SER A 128 4.67 3.58 5.84
CA SER A 128 5.72 3.02 6.68
C SER A 128 7.08 3.60 6.33
N SER A 129 7.97 3.58 7.32
CA SER A 129 9.35 4.06 7.14
C SER A 129 10.20 3.06 6.37
N GLU A 130 9.80 1.79 6.38
CA GLU A 130 10.51 0.71 5.72
C GLU A 130 9.50 -0.22 5.08
N ILE A 131 9.91 -0.84 3.97
CA ILE A 131 9.08 -1.83 3.30
C ILE A 131 10.00 -2.74 2.48
N ILE A 132 9.60 -4.00 2.34
CA ILE A 132 10.37 -4.99 1.60
C ILE A 132 9.43 -5.72 0.65
N TYR A 133 9.79 -5.74 -0.64
CA TYR A 133 9.06 -6.49 -1.64
C TYR A 133 9.38 -7.97 -1.48
N THR A 134 8.35 -8.80 -1.34
CA THR A 134 8.54 -10.25 -1.17
C THR A 134 8.95 -10.97 -2.44
N GLY A 135 8.76 -10.36 -3.59
CA GLY A 135 8.95 -11.00 -4.88
C GLY A 135 7.69 -11.67 -5.40
N LYS A 136 6.61 -11.64 -4.65
CA LYS A 136 5.35 -12.27 -5.04
C LYS A 136 4.34 -11.22 -5.50
N TYR A 137 3.63 -11.53 -6.58
CA TYR A 137 2.63 -10.62 -7.11
C TYR A 137 1.57 -11.38 -7.89
N LEU A 138 0.43 -10.71 -8.08
CA LEU A 138 -0.64 -11.21 -8.94
C LEU A 138 -0.95 -10.13 -9.97
N ARG A 139 -1.18 -10.55 -11.21
CA ARG A 139 -1.58 -9.60 -12.26
C ARG A 139 -3.06 -9.29 -12.13
N ILE A 140 -3.40 -8.01 -12.26
CA ILE A 140 -4.80 -7.59 -12.14
C ILE A 140 -5.67 -8.22 -13.22
N SER A 141 -5.11 -8.45 -14.41
CA SER A 141 -5.83 -9.11 -15.47
C SER A 141 -6.34 -10.51 -15.07
N ASN A 142 -5.71 -11.13 -14.07
CA ASN A 142 -6.15 -12.45 -13.61
C ASN A 142 -7.48 -12.40 -12.88
N PHE A 143 -7.94 -11.21 -12.54
CA PHE A 143 -9.22 -11.02 -11.85
C PHE A 143 -10.31 -10.55 -12.79
N SER A 144 -9.98 -10.34 -14.05
CA SER A 144 -10.96 -9.95 -15.05
C SER A 144 -11.81 -11.13 -15.46
N LYS A 145 -13.04 -10.85 -15.75
CA LYS A 145 -13.94 -11.87 -16.26
C LYS A 145 -13.88 -11.94 -17.75
#